data_4d2186f97e0b1506ded1045f864d447f
#
_entry.id   4d2186f97e0b1506ded1045f864d447f
#
_cell.length_a   1.000
_cell.length_b   1.000
_cell.length_c   1.000
_cell.angle_alpha   90.00
_cell.angle_beta   90.00
_cell.angle_gamma   90.00
#
_symmetry.space_group_name_H-M   'P 1'
#
loop_
_entity.id
_entity.type
_entity.pdbx_description
1 polymer ?
#
loop_
_entity_poly.entity_id
_entity_poly.type
_entity_poly.pdbx_seq_one_letter_code
_entity_poly.pdbx_strand_id
1 'polypeptide(L)'
;MKVLNRPGAREFLDEMAKYYEIVIFTTALQDYADWVLGQLDLSHSIKHRLYRQHALPNDGGYIKDLSRLGRPLSKMIIVDNLAENFQLQLENGIMIKTWVGDPEDTALYELAPLLAGI
;
A
#
# COMPACT_ATOMS: atom_id res chain seq x y z
N MET A 1 -9.42 -7.14 20.63
CA MET A 1 -9.51 -5.81 19.98
C MET A 1 -9.96 -5.97 18.54
N LYS A 2 -10.91 -5.15 18.12
CA LYS A 2 -11.43 -5.21 16.76
C LYS A 2 -10.63 -4.32 15.84
N VAL A 3 -10.19 -4.87 14.69
CA VAL A 3 -9.50 -4.08 13.66
C VAL A 3 -10.54 -3.40 12.78
N LEU A 4 -10.35 -2.10 12.56
CA LEU A 4 -11.13 -1.35 11.57
C LEU A 4 -10.31 -1.26 10.29
N ASN A 5 -10.92 -1.68 9.18
CA ASN A 5 -10.30 -1.58 7.87
C ASN A 5 -10.95 -0.47 7.06
N ARG A 6 -10.16 0.19 6.21
CA ARG A 6 -10.68 1.18 5.29
C ARG A 6 -11.75 0.55 4.40
N PRO A 7 -12.89 1.24 4.17
CA PRO A 7 -13.96 0.68 3.32
C PRO A 7 -13.45 0.23 1.96
N GLY A 8 -13.82 -0.99 1.58
CA GLY A 8 -13.43 -1.60 0.31
C GLY A 8 -12.03 -2.19 0.26
N ALA A 9 -11.30 -2.24 1.37
CA ALA A 9 -9.90 -2.69 1.36
C ALA A 9 -9.74 -4.13 0.84
N ARG A 10 -10.56 -5.06 1.31
CA ARG A 10 -10.48 -6.45 0.86
C ARG A 10 -10.82 -6.58 -0.63
N GLU A 11 -11.91 -5.97 -1.04
CA GLU A 11 -12.38 -5.99 -2.42
C GLU A 11 -11.36 -5.32 -3.34
N PHE A 12 -10.72 -4.24 -2.87
CA PHE A 12 -9.66 -3.55 -3.60
C PHE A 12 -8.46 -4.48 -3.85
N LEU A 13 -8.00 -5.18 -2.82
CA LEU A 13 -6.89 -6.12 -2.97
C LEU A 13 -7.22 -7.24 -3.94
N ASP A 14 -8.40 -7.83 -3.81
CA ASP A 14 -8.84 -8.93 -4.68
C ASP A 14 -8.95 -8.47 -6.13
N GLU A 15 -9.48 -7.28 -6.37
CA GLU A 15 -9.62 -6.72 -7.71
C GLU A 15 -8.27 -6.38 -8.32
N MET A 16 -7.40 -5.72 -7.56
CA MET A 16 -6.09 -5.29 -8.06
C MET A 16 -5.16 -6.48 -8.31
N ALA A 17 -5.34 -7.59 -7.60
CA ALA A 17 -4.55 -8.80 -7.84
C ALA A 17 -4.74 -9.38 -9.24
N LYS A 18 -5.82 -9.01 -9.93
CA LYS A 18 -6.05 -9.42 -11.33
C LYS A 18 -5.11 -8.72 -12.31
N TYR A 19 -4.58 -7.57 -11.92
CA TYR A 19 -3.79 -6.70 -12.80
C TYR A 19 -2.36 -6.52 -12.34
N TYR A 20 -2.08 -6.67 -11.04
CA TYR A 20 -0.81 -6.31 -10.43
C TYR A 20 -0.28 -7.38 -9.49
N GLU A 21 1.04 -7.42 -9.37
CA GLU A 21 1.70 -8.07 -8.24
C GLU A 21 1.56 -7.09 -7.05
N ILE A 22 0.81 -7.50 -6.03
CA ILE A 22 0.54 -6.63 -4.88
C ILE A 22 1.61 -6.82 -3.82
N VAL A 23 2.21 -5.71 -3.42
CA VAL A 23 3.21 -5.64 -2.35
C VAL A 23 2.72 -4.64 -1.31
N ILE A 24 2.68 -5.06 -0.06
CA ILE A 24 2.43 -4.14 1.06
C ILE A 24 3.78 -3.65 1.56
N PHE A 25 3.92 -2.33 1.69
CA PHE A 25 5.12 -1.72 2.23
C PHE A 25 4.71 -0.83 3.40
N THR A 26 5.03 -1.24 4.62
CA THR A 26 4.60 -0.54 5.83
C THR A 26 5.76 -0.22 6.74
N THR A 27 5.70 0.92 7.42
CA THR A 27 6.62 1.28 8.50
C THR A 27 6.03 0.99 9.88
N ALA A 28 4.86 0.38 9.95
CA ALA A 28 4.28 -0.11 11.20
C ALA A 28 5.12 -1.26 11.76
N LEU A 29 4.92 -1.57 13.05
CA LEU A 29 5.55 -2.73 13.65
C LEU A 29 5.09 -4.01 12.94
N GLN A 30 6.04 -4.90 12.65
CA GLN A 30 5.77 -6.07 11.84
C GLN A 30 4.67 -6.97 12.42
N ASP A 31 4.71 -7.24 13.72
CA ASP A 31 3.71 -8.12 14.35
C ASP A 31 2.30 -7.56 14.22
N TYR A 32 2.15 -6.24 14.39
CA TYR A 32 0.87 -5.59 14.22
C TYR A 32 0.41 -5.65 12.75
N ALA A 33 1.30 -5.33 11.83
CA ALA A 33 0.97 -5.38 10.39
C ALA A 33 0.56 -6.78 9.96
N ASP A 34 1.29 -7.81 10.39
CA ASP A 34 0.98 -9.19 10.04
C ASP A 34 -0.37 -9.63 10.60
N TRP A 35 -0.71 -9.18 11.81
CA TRP A 35 -2.01 -9.48 12.41
C TRP A 35 -3.15 -8.84 11.60
N VAL A 36 -3.00 -7.57 11.24
CA VAL A 36 -4.01 -6.86 10.44
C VAL A 36 -4.15 -7.51 9.06
N LEU A 37 -3.03 -7.76 8.37
CA LEU A 37 -3.04 -8.31 7.02
C LEU A 37 -3.57 -9.74 6.98
N GLY A 38 -3.30 -10.53 8.02
CA GLY A 38 -3.82 -11.89 8.13
C GLY A 38 -5.34 -11.94 8.20
N GLN A 39 -5.96 -10.90 8.78
CA GLN A 39 -7.42 -10.79 8.84
C GLN A 39 -8.01 -10.20 7.57
N LEU A 40 -7.27 -9.34 6.88
CA LEU A 40 -7.74 -8.63 5.70
C LEU A 40 -7.59 -9.47 4.44
N ASP A 41 -6.42 -10.10 4.24
CA ASP A 41 -6.05 -10.77 2.99
C ASP A 41 -6.47 -12.24 2.99
N LEU A 42 -7.77 -12.50 3.06
CA LEU A 42 -8.31 -13.86 3.11
C LEU A 42 -8.10 -14.64 1.81
N SER A 43 -8.01 -13.95 0.69
CA SER A 43 -7.81 -14.57 -0.64
C SER A 43 -6.33 -14.69 -1.01
N HIS A 44 -5.42 -14.31 -0.13
CA HIS A 44 -3.98 -14.31 -0.39
C HIS A 44 -3.60 -13.51 -1.63
N SER A 45 -4.20 -12.35 -1.80
CA SER A 45 -3.96 -11.45 -2.94
C SER A 45 -2.60 -10.74 -2.84
N ILE A 46 -2.10 -10.55 -1.60
CA ILE A 46 -0.81 -9.90 -1.36
C ILE A 46 0.31 -10.90 -1.61
N LYS A 47 1.26 -10.54 -2.48
CA LYS A 47 2.37 -11.42 -2.84
C LYS A 47 3.58 -11.24 -1.95
N HIS A 48 3.86 -10.01 -1.50
CA HIS A 48 5.01 -9.73 -0.65
C HIS A 48 4.64 -8.70 0.41
N ARG A 49 5.30 -8.79 1.56
CA ARG A 49 5.17 -7.82 2.66
C ARG A 49 6.55 -7.24 2.95
N LEU A 50 6.66 -5.93 2.85
CA LEU A 50 7.87 -5.20 3.21
C LEU A 50 7.58 -4.36 4.45
N TYR A 51 8.58 -4.25 5.32
CA TYR A 51 8.42 -3.64 6.62
C TYR A 51 9.42 -2.51 6.80
N ARG A 52 9.44 -1.93 8.00
CA ARG A 52 10.32 -0.81 8.34
C ARG A 52 11.79 -1.08 8.01
N GLN A 53 12.27 -2.30 8.26
CA GLN A 53 13.66 -2.67 7.96
C GLN A 53 14.01 -2.65 6.47
N HIS A 54 13.02 -2.62 5.61
CA HIS A 54 13.21 -2.54 4.15
C HIS A 54 13.18 -1.10 3.62
N ALA A 55 12.83 -0.15 4.48
CA ALA A 55 12.81 1.28 4.14
C ALA A 55 14.14 1.94 4.51
N LEU A 56 14.40 3.10 3.91
CA LEU A 56 15.61 3.89 4.21
C LEU A 56 15.27 4.94 5.27
N PRO A 57 15.97 4.97 6.41
CA PRO A 57 15.79 6.05 7.38
C PRO A 57 16.16 7.40 6.78
N ASN A 58 15.38 8.43 7.07
CA ASN A 58 15.62 9.79 6.57
C ASN A 58 14.98 10.83 7.50
N ASP A 59 15.79 11.61 8.20
CA ASP A 59 15.36 12.72 9.07
C ASP A 59 14.17 12.38 9.98
N GLY A 60 14.27 11.26 10.69
CA GLY A 60 13.22 10.82 11.61
C GLY A 60 12.04 10.10 10.93
N GLY A 61 12.05 10.01 9.62
CA GLY A 61 11.05 9.26 8.85
C GLY A 61 11.69 8.17 8.02
N TYR A 62 10.98 7.69 7.00
CA TYR A 62 11.44 6.60 6.14
C TYR A 62 11.14 6.89 4.67
N ILE A 63 11.99 6.37 3.80
CA ILE A 63 11.78 6.40 2.35
C ILE A 63 11.57 4.97 1.87
N LYS A 64 10.52 4.76 1.09
CA LYS A 64 10.23 3.49 0.44
C LYS A 64 10.81 3.55 -0.98
N ASP A 65 12.06 3.14 -1.12
CA ASP A 65 12.79 3.26 -2.39
C ASP A 65 12.42 2.12 -3.34
N LEU A 66 11.65 2.44 -4.37
CA LEU A 66 11.17 1.45 -5.34
C LEU A 66 12.29 0.85 -6.19
N SER A 67 13.40 1.57 -6.38
CA SER A 67 14.51 1.08 -7.19
C SER A 67 15.18 -0.17 -6.61
N ARG A 68 14.94 -0.47 -5.34
CA ARG A 68 15.52 -1.60 -4.63
C ARG A 68 14.67 -2.87 -4.70
N LEU A 69 13.52 -2.83 -5.36
CA LEU A 69 12.56 -3.93 -5.33
C LEU A 69 12.71 -4.92 -6.49
N GLY A 70 13.68 -4.71 -7.38
CA GLY A 70 14.00 -5.67 -8.43
C GLY A 70 12.99 -5.73 -9.59
N ARG A 71 12.18 -4.69 -9.75
CA ARG A 71 11.24 -4.56 -10.88
C ARG A 71 11.58 -3.28 -11.66
N PRO A 72 11.26 -3.24 -12.98
CA PRO A 72 11.43 -1.99 -13.75
C PRO A 72 10.55 -0.88 -13.18
N LEU A 73 11.12 0.30 -12.94
CA LEU A 73 10.37 1.44 -12.41
C LEU A 73 9.18 1.82 -13.32
N SER A 74 9.31 1.63 -14.63
CA SER A 74 8.23 1.90 -15.57
C SER A 74 6.98 1.03 -15.35
N LYS A 75 7.09 -0.02 -14.54
CA LYS A 75 5.99 -0.95 -14.25
C LYS A 75 5.60 -0.95 -12.77
N MET A 76 6.00 0.09 -12.02
CA MET A 76 5.74 0.16 -10.60
C MET A 76 4.87 1.37 -10.27
N ILE A 77 3.92 1.15 -9.36
CA ILE A 77 3.07 2.21 -8.81
C ILE A 77 3.09 2.06 -7.29
N ILE A 78 3.28 3.16 -6.59
CA ILE A 78 3.13 3.20 -5.14
C ILE A 78 1.93 4.08 -4.79
N VAL A 79 1.06 3.58 -3.93
CA VAL A 79 -0.07 4.35 -3.37
C VAL A 79 0.23 4.58 -1.90
N ASP A 80 0.34 5.83 -1.51
CA ASP A 80 0.71 6.19 -0.15
C ASP A 80 0.04 7.51 0.22
N ASN A 81 -0.17 7.74 1.50
CA ASN A 81 -0.75 8.99 1.99
C ASN A 81 0.29 10.06 2.32
N LEU A 82 1.58 9.75 2.23
CA LEU A 82 2.67 10.68 2.48
C LEU A 82 3.64 10.69 1.30
N ALA A 83 3.76 11.84 0.63
CA ALA A 83 4.65 11.97 -0.52
C ALA A 83 6.11 11.76 -0.15
N GLU A 84 6.51 12.10 1.08
CA GLU A 84 7.87 11.89 1.58
C GLU A 84 8.29 10.42 1.47
N ASN A 85 7.35 9.49 1.60
CA ASN A 85 7.65 8.06 1.54
C ASN A 85 8.10 7.61 0.17
N PHE A 86 7.71 8.32 -0.90
CA PHE A 86 8.13 7.98 -2.26
C PHE A 86 8.86 9.13 -2.97
N GLN A 87 9.54 10.00 -2.20
CA GLN A 87 10.20 11.18 -2.74
C GLN A 87 11.30 10.87 -3.77
N LEU A 88 11.85 9.66 -3.78
CA LEU A 88 12.85 9.26 -4.78
C LEU A 88 12.23 8.86 -6.12
N GLN A 89 10.94 8.50 -6.13
CA GLN A 89 10.22 8.13 -7.33
C GLN A 89 8.84 8.79 -7.35
N LEU A 90 8.79 10.11 -7.32
CA LEU A 90 7.53 10.85 -7.29
C LEU A 90 6.62 10.54 -8.48
N GLU A 91 7.20 10.26 -9.64
CA GLU A 91 6.44 9.94 -10.85
C GLU A 91 5.70 8.61 -10.76
N ASN A 92 6.11 7.73 -9.84
CA ASN A 92 5.48 6.43 -9.63
C ASN A 92 4.40 6.48 -8.56
N GLY A 93 4.23 7.62 -7.89
CA GLY A 93 3.37 7.73 -6.72
C GLY A 93 1.98 8.26 -7.02
N ILE A 94 1.01 7.68 -6.34
CA ILE A 94 -0.35 8.20 -6.28
C ILE A 94 -0.64 8.51 -4.81
N MET A 95 -0.98 9.76 -4.53
CA MET A 95 -1.37 10.18 -3.20
C MET A 95 -2.80 9.74 -2.91
N ILE A 96 -2.99 9.06 -1.79
CA ILE A 96 -4.32 8.75 -1.28
C ILE A 96 -4.52 9.52 0.02
N LYS A 97 -5.72 10.02 0.26
CA LYS A 97 -5.97 10.75 1.50
C LYS A 97 -5.81 9.82 2.70
N THR A 98 -5.35 10.38 3.82
CA THR A 98 -5.24 9.62 5.07
C THR A 98 -6.64 9.20 5.53
N TRP A 99 -6.79 7.91 5.87
CA TRP A 99 -8.02 7.40 6.45
C TRP A 99 -7.96 7.52 7.97
N VAL A 100 -8.99 8.11 8.55
CA VAL A 100 -9.07 8.36 10.00
C VAL A 100 -10.24 7.63 10.66
N GLY A 101 -10.64 6.49 10.07
CA GLY A 101 -11.71 5.67 10.63
C GLY A 101 -13.10 5.98 10.09
N ASP A 102 -13.22 6.83 9.08
CA ASP A 102 -14.51 7.18 8.47
C ASP A 102 -15.12 5.97 7.76
N PRO A 103 -16.30 5.45 8.21
CA PRO A 103 -16.94 4.32 7.53
C PRO A 103 -17.57 4.67 6.18
N GLU A 104 -17.65 5.96 5.85
CA GLU A 104 -18.18 6.43 4.56
C GLU A 104 -17.07 6.74 3.54
N ASP A 105 -15.82 6.41 3.86
CA ASP A 105 -14.68 6.69 2.97
C ASP A 105 -14.83 5.91 1.65
N THR A 106 -14.63 6.59 0.52
CA THR A 106 -14.77 6.01 -0.82
C THR A 106 -13.47 5.97 -1.61
N ALA A 107 -12.34 6.33 -1.00
CA ALA A 107 -11.09 6.51 -1.72
C ALA A 107 -10.64 5.25 -2.48
N LEU A 108 -10.74 4.07 -1.89
CA LEU A 108 -10.37 2.82 -2.56
C LEU A 108 -11.32 2.47 -3.70
N TYR A 109 -12.62 2.75 -3.55
CA TYR A 109 -13.60 2.54 -4.63
C TYR A 109 -13.34 3.45 -5.82
N GLU A 110 -12.86 4.68 -5.57
CA GLU A 110 -12.52 5.62 -6.63
C GLU A 110 -11.19 5.29 -7.30
N LEU A 111 -10.24 4.76 -6.54
CA LEU A 111 -8.90 4.43 -7.05
C LEU A 111 -8.90 3.17 -7.92
N ALA A 112 -9.71 2.18 -7.60
CA ALA A 112 -9.69 0.89 -8.29
C ALA A 112 -9.89 1.00 -9.81
N PRO A 113 -10.89 1.74 -10.34
CA PRO A 113 -11.04 1.85 -11.79
C PRO A 113 -9.90 2.61 -12.46
N LEU A 114 -9.26 3.55 -11.76
CA LEU A 114 -8.10 4.25 -12.31
C LEU A 114 -6.92 3.28 -12.48
N LEU A 115 -6.63 2.47 -11.47
CA LEU A 115 -5.54 1.51 -11.53
C LEU A 115 -5.81 0.40 -12.54
N ALA A 116 -7.06 -0.04 -12.67
CA ALA A 116 -7.43 -1.07 -13.64
C ALA A 116 -7.28 -0.58 -15.09
N GLY A 117 -7.34 0.73 -15.32
CA GLY A 117 -7.22 1.34 -16.65
C GLY A 117 -5.80 1.66 -17.09
N ILE A 118 -4.81 1.46 -16.24
CA ILE A 118 -3.41 1.78 -16.57
C ILE A 118 -2.75 0.68 -17.38
#